data_c2c9b632c5c38729c03f2a8e36c691ab
#
_entry.id   c2c9b632c5c38729c03f2a8e36c691ab
#
_cell.length_a   1.000
_cell.length_b   1.000
_cell.length_c   1.000
_cell.angle_alpha   90.00
_cell.angle_beta   90.00
_cell.angle_gamma   90.00
#
_symmetry.space_group_name_H-M   'P 1'
#
loop_
_entity.id
_entity.type
_entity.pdbx_description
1 polymer ?
#
loop_
_entity_poly.entity_id
_entity_poly.type
_entity_poly.pdbx_seq_one_letter_code
_entity_poly.pdbx_strand_id
1 'polypeptide(L)'
;MIYSPALSHRMTQLLTSMMCVSALWFSTSCDAKNQNGTTTHTFEPTMKSIAPRFIPYEILIKFKEGISQQRIASILKDNRIDMVAEIQRGRLYHARIGDDRSVESAIAQLTSYQEVEYAEPNHRYETQK
;
A
#
# COMPACT_ATOMS: atom_id res chain seq x y z
N MET A 1 28.67 -38.59 -22.24
CA MET A 1 28.45 -39.63 -21.22
C MET A 1 28.00 -38.93 -19.96
N ILE A 2 26.85 -39.08 -19.70
CA ILE A 2 25.94 -39.70 -18.72
C ILE A 2 25.23 -38.57 -17.99
N TYR A 3 24.00 -38.31 -18.30
CA TYR A 3 22.68 -38.67 -17.77
C TYR A 3 22.34 -38.01 -16.43
N SER A 4 21.45 -37.10 -16.52
CA SER A 4 20.22 -36.83 -15.81
C SER A 4 19.70 -37.88 -14.83
N PRO A 5 18.63 -37.80 -14.05
CA PRO A 5 17.34 -37.26 -14.43
C PRO A 5 16.54 -36.51 -13.34
N ALA A 6 15.49 -35.85 -13.79
CA ALA A 6 14.27 -35.48 -13.13
C ALA A 6 13.73 -36.38 -12.02
N LEU A 7 13.15 -35.74 -11.00
CA LEU A 7 12.02 -36.29 -10.21
C LEU A 7 11.13 -35.12 -9.81
N SER A 8 10.13 -34.90 -10.50
CA SER A 8 8.71 -35.05 -10.31
C SER A 8 8.29 -35.48 -8.90
N HIS A 9 7.73 -34.57 -8.15
CA HIS A 9 6.80 -34.93 -7.09
C HIS A 9 5.51 -34.16 -7.26
N ARG A 10 4.64 -34.84 -7.99
CA ARG A 10 3.20 -34.74 -7.82
C ARG A 10 2.85 -35.41 -6.50
N MET A 11 2.13 -34.73 -5.69
CA MET A 11 1.26 -35.34 -4.69
C MET A 11 0.13 -34.35 -4.44
N THR A 12 -0.93 -34.53 -5.17
CA THR A 12 -2.08 -35.37 -4.86
C THR A 12 -2.74 -34.95 -3.55
N GLN A 13 -3.85 -34.18 -3.78
CA GLN A 13 -5.17 -34.50 -3.29
C GLN A 13 -5.30 -34.89 -1.82
N LEU A 14 -6.10 -34.15 -1.12
CA LEU A 14 -7.23 -34.79 -0.40
C LEU A 14 -8.31 -33.74 -0.10
N LEU A 15 -9.41 -33.93 -0.75
CA LEU A 15 -10.75 -33.48 -0.43
C LEU A 15 -11.11 -33.91 1.00
N THR A 16 -11.58 -33.00 1.80
CA THR A 16 -12.55 -33.31 2.84
C THR A 16 -13.62 -32.24 2.86
N SER A 17 -14.69 -32.61 2.26
CA SER A 17 -16.05 -32.15 2.44
C SER A 17 -16.45 -32.35 3.91
N MET A 18 -16.94 -31.32 4.58
CA MET A 18 -17.84 -31.50 5.71
C MET A 18 -18.88 -30.39 5.76
N MET A 19 -20.06 -30.81 5.39
CA MET A 19 -21.34 -30.17 5.65
C MET A 19 -21.58 -30.05 7.16
N CYS A 20 -22.14 -28.94 7.59
CA CYS A 20 -23.10 -28.81 8.69
C CYS A 20 -23.71 -27.41 8.61
N VAL A 21 -24.91 -27.27 8.10
CA VAL A 21 -26.22 -27.38 8.75
C VAL A 21 -26.50 -26.23 9.73
N SER A 22 -27.34 -25.33 9.24
CA SER A 22 -28.49 -24.68 9.86
C SER A 22 -28.40 -24.14 11.29
N ALA A 23 -28.62 -22.85 11.46
CA ALA A 23 -29.47 -22.32 12.50
C ALA A 23 -30.09 -20.99 12.09
N LEU A 24 -31.32 -21.05 11.75
CA LEU A 24 -32.30 -19.96 11.72
C LEU A 24 -32.43 -19.39 13.14
N TRP A 25 -32.21 -18.10 13.33
CA TRP A 25 -32.75 -17.42 14.50
C TRP A 25 -33.56 -16.23 14.06
N PHE A 26 -34.76 -16.30 14.46
CA PHE A 26 -35.90 -15.49 14.21
C PHE A 26 -35.74 -14.05 14.70
N SER A 27 -36.25 -13.17 13.87
CA SER A 27 -36.84 -11.89 14.13
C SER A 27 -37.40 -11.67 15.53
N THR A 28 -37.10 -10.52 16.09
CA THR A 28 -38.10 -9.90 16.97
C THR A 28 -38.13 -8.40 16.61
N SER A 29 -39.18 -8.08 15.92
CA SER A 29 -39.69 -6.76 15.70
C SER A 29 -40.17 -6.19 17.05
N CYS A 30 -39.62 -5.08 17.48
CA CYS A 30 -40.24 -4.24 18.48
C CYS A 30 -40.49 -2.88 17.87
N ASP A 31 -41.71 -2.71 17.42
CA ASP A 31 -42.35 -1.45 17.13
C ASP A 31 -42.60 -0.72 18.45
N ALA A 32 -41.86 0.33 18.70
CA ALA A 32 -42.15 1.24 19.80
C ALA A 32 -42.24 2.64 19.21
N LYS A 33 -43.45 2.96 18.82
CA LYS A 33 -43.91 4.29 18.48
C LYS A 33 -43.85 5.16 19.74
N ASN A 34 -42.83 5.97 19.88
CA ASN A 34 -42.83 7.08 20.83
C ASN A 34 -42.54 8.39 20.12
N GLN A 35 -43.61 9.15 19.93
CA GLN A 35 -43.57 10.54 19.48
C GLN A 35 -43.26 11.40 20.70
N ASN A 36 -42.05 11.93 20.78
CA ASN A 36 -41.81 13.17 21.50
C ASN A 36 -40.70 13.91 20.77
N GLY A 37 -41.07 15.06 20.24
CA GLY A 37 -40.18 15.97 19.53
C GLY A 37 -39.05 16.43 20.45
N THR A 38 -37.91 15.96 20.17
CA THR A 38 -36.64 16.57 20.62
C THR A 38 -35.83 16.77 19.35
N THR A 39 -35.64 18.00 18.97
CA THR A 39 -34.74 18.39 17.88
C THR A 39 -33.34 17.91 18.22
N THR A 40 -33.06 16.67 17.90
CA THR A 40 -31.68 16.14 17.95
C THR A 40 -30.97 16.77 16.79
N HIS A 41 -30.17 17.79 17.05
CA HIS A 41 -29.13 18.21 16.13
C HIS A 41 -28.22 17.00 15.95
N THR A 42 -28.49 16.25 14.91
CA THR A 42 -27.53 15.26 14.39
C THR A 42 -26.31 16.04 13.96
N PHE A 43 -25.29 16.06 14.81
CA PHE A 43 -23.95 16.39 14.39
C PHE A 43 -23.53 15.30 13.42
N GLU A 44 -23.80 15.51 12.15
CA GLU A 44 -23.06 14.85 11.09
C GLU A 44 -21.61 15.34 11.23
N PRO A 45 -20.65 14.49 11.59
CA PRO A 45 -19.27 14.88 11.49
C PRO A 45 -19.03 15.06 9.99
N THR A 46 -19.08 16.30 9.53
CA THR A 46 -18.53 16.66 8.21
C THR A 46 -17.08 16.25 8.27
N MET A 47 -16.78 15.04 7.79
CA MET A 47 -15.43 14.63 7.53
C MET A 47 -14.91 15.56 6.46
N LYS A 48 -14.34 16.67 6.92
CA LYS A 48 -13.58 17.57 6.08
C LYS A 48 -12.47 16.68 5.50
N SER A 49 -12.61 16.31 4.24
CA SER A 49 -11.58 15.60 3.50
C SER A 49 -10.31 16.43 3.64
N ILE A 50 -9.44 16.01 4.56
CA ILE A 50 -8.12 16.63 4.68
C ILE A 50 -7.38 16.19 3.42
N ALA A 51 -7.22 17.12 2.50
CA ALA A 51 -6.43 16.88 1.29
C ALA A 51 -5.07 16.27 1.72
N PRO A 52 -4.59 15.24 1.04
CA PRO A 52 -3.33 14.61 1.40
C PRO A 52 -2.23 15.67 1.43
N ARG A 53 -1.46 15.71 2.51
CA ARG A 53 -0.38 16.68 2.73
C ARG A 53 0.83 16.43 1.81
N PHE A 54 0.72 15.50 0.89
CA PHE A 54 1.76 15.11 -0.05
C PHE A 54 1.26 15.15 -1.50
N ILE A 55 2.18 15.19 -2.44
CA ILE A 55 1.87 15.13 -3.87
C ILE A 55 1.52 13.66 -4.22
N PRO A 56 0.34 13.40 -4.81
CA PRO A 56 -0.03 12.04 -5.19
C PRO A 56 0.99 11.42 -6.15
N TYR A 57 1.28 10.14 -5.95
CA TYR A 57 2.21 9.33 -6.76
C TYR A 57 3.67 9.79 -6.73
N GLU A 58 4.04 10.74 -5.86
CA GLU A 58 5.41 11.20 -5.76
C GLU A 58 6.04 10.82 -4.42
N ILE A 59 7.29 10.35 -4.48
CA ILE A 59 8.06 9.89 -3.33
C ILE A 59 9.49 10.42 -3.38
N LEU A 60 10.08 10.51 -2.22
CA LEU A 60 11.50 10.74 -2.05
C LEU A 60 12.15 9.43 -1.59
N ILE A 61 13.22 9.01 -2.24
CA ILE A 61 13.92 7.76 -1.94
C ILE A 61 15.38 8.07 -1.68
N LYS A 62 15.89 7.64 -0.53
CA LYS A 62 17.31 7.71 -0.22
C LYS A 62 17.94 6.32 -0.21
N PHE A 63 19.02 6.18 -0.95
CA PHE A 63 19.82 4.96 -0.97
C PHE A 63 21.04 5.08 -0.05
N LYS A 64 21.48 3.94 0.46
CA LYS A 64 22.72 3.85 1.26
C LYS A 64 23.94 4.21 0.44
N GLU A 65 25.01 4.58 1.12
CA GLU A 65 26.28 4.86 0.45
C GLU A 65 26.86 3.63 -0.24
N GLY A 66 27.54 3.84 -1.35
CA GLY A 66 28.23 2.77 -2.09
C GLY A 66 27.34 1.95 -3.03
N ILE A 67 26.02 2.27 -3.12
CA ILE A 67 25.15 1.59 -4.08
C ILE A 67 25.40 2.14 -5.48
N SER A 68 25.64 1.24 -6.44
CA SER A 68 25.89 1.66 -7.83
C SER A 68 24.64 2.22 -8.51
N GLN A 69 24.80 3.17 -9.42
CA GLN A 69 23.70 3.75 -10.20
C GLN A 69 22.90 2.69 -10.96
N GLN A 70 23.57 1.66 -11.46
CA GLN A 70 22.92 0.54 -12.15
C GLN A 70 21.99 -0.24 -11.21
N ARG A 71 22.42 -0.46 -9.95
CA ARG A 71 21.58 -1.13 -8.95
C ARG A 71 20.38 -0.28 -8.56
N ILE A 72 20.57 1.02 -8.37
CA ILE A 72 19.49 1.98 -8.11
C ILE A 72 18.48 1.95 -9.27
N ALA A 73 18.94 2.05 -10.51
CA ALA A 73 18.07 2.01 -11.67
C ALA A 73 17.30 0.69 -11.79
N SER A 74 17.94 -0.45 -11.45
CA SER A 74 17.25 -1.75 -11.41
C SER A 74 16.13 -1.78 -10.38
N ILE A 75 16.41 -1.34 -9.15
CA ILE A 75 15.40 -1.30 -8.06
C ILE A 75 14.21 -0.43 -8.47
N LEU A 76 14.45 0.75 -9.01
CA LEU A 76 13.38 1.65 -9.45
C LEU A 76 12.55 1.01 -10.57
N LYS A 77 13.20 0.44 -11.57
CA LYS A 77 12.53 -0.22 -12.70
C LYS A 77 11.69 -1.43 -12.26
N ASP A 78 12.25 -2.28 -11.41
CA ASP A 78 11.57 -3.49 -10.90
C ASP A 78 10.31 -3.12 -10.09
N ASN A 79 10.32 -1.93 -9.51
CA ASN A 79 9.20 -1.36 -8.77
C ASN A 79 8.31 -0.41 -9.59
N ARG A 80 8.50 -0.30 -10.90
CA ARG A 80 7.73 0.61 -11.77
C ARG A 80 7.75 2.05 -11.24
N ILE A 81 8.93 2.52 -10.89
CA ILE A 81 9.15 3.86 -10.37
C ILE A 81 10.03 4.61 -11.33
N ASP A 82 9.56 5.77 -11.75
CA ASP A 82 10.26 6.66 -12.68
C ASP A 82 11.05 7.71 -11.89
N MET A 83 12.33 7.82 -12.17
CA MET A 83 13.17 8.87 -11.60
C MET A 83 12.79 10.21 -12.23
N VAL A 84 12.41 11.19 -11.41
CA VAL A 84 12.10 12.57 -11.83
C VAL A 84 13.34 13.45 -11.70
N ALA A 85 14.01 13.40 -10.57
CA ALA A 85 15.19 14.20 -10.30
C ALA A 85 16.10 13.54 -9.26
N GLU A 86 17.39 13.83 -9.38
CA GLU A 86 18.38 13.57 -8.35
C GLU A 86 18.57 14.83 -7.50
N ILE A 87 18.35 14.73 -6.20
CA ILE A 87 18.40 15.90 -5.28
C ILE A 87 19.77 16.01 -4.62
N GLN A 88 20.35 14.88 -4.18
CA GLN A 88 21.64 14.85 -3.50
C GLN A 88 22.56 13.82 -4.18
N ARG A 89 23.49 14.29 -4.99
CA ARG A 89 24.60 13.56 -5.62
C ARG A 89 24.54 12.02 -5.50
N GLY A 90 23.59 11.39 -6.19
CA GLY A 90 23.46 9.94 -6.26
C GLY A 90 22.87 9.25 -5.04
N ARG A 91 22.27 9.97 -4.10
CA ARG A 91 21.76 9.38 -2.85
C ARG A 91 20.26 9.62 -2.60
N LEU A 92 19.77 10.82 -2.87
CA LEU A 92 18.36 11.18 -2.69
C LEU A 92 17.72 11.48 -4.04
N TYR A 93 16.64 10.79 -4.32
CA TYR A 93 15.94 10.89 -5.59
C TYR A 93 14.49 11.27 -5.36
N HIS A 94 14.02 12.21 -6.18
CA HIS A 94 12.60 12.45 -6.38
C HIS A 94 12.11 11.50 -7.47
N ALA A 95 11.07 10.74 -7.18
CA ALA A 95 10.59 9.71 -8.07
C ALA A 95 9.06 9.69 -8.12
N ARG A 96 8.51 9.15 -9.20
CA ARG A 96 7.08 9.00 -9.43
C ARG A 96 6.72 7.52 -9.56
N ILE A 97 5.62 7.13 -8.93
CA ILE A 97 5.04 5.79 -9.04
C ILE A 97 4.34 5.69 -10.39
N GLY A 98 4.74 4.70 -11.20
CA GLY A 98 4.26 4.49 -12.57
C GLY A 98 3.03 3.59 -12.69
N ASP A 99 2.42 3.19 -11.58
CA ASP A 99 1.20 2.38 -11.53
C ASP A 99 0.19 2.95 -10.51
N ASP A 100 -0.98 2.29 -10.37
CA ASP A 100 -2.10 2.77 -9.54
C ASP A 100 -1.99 2.42 -8.05
N ARG A 101 -0.85 1.88 -7.58
CA ARG A 101 -0.69 1.57 -6.16
C ARG A 101 -0.58 2.85 -5.32
N SER A 102 -0.92 2.73 -4.04
CA SER A 102 -0.79 3.86 -3.13
C SER A 102 0.67 4.20 -2.82
N VAL A 103 0.91 5.44 -2.42
CA VAL A 103 2.24 5.92 -1.99
C VAL A 103 2.77 5.08 -0.84
N GLU A 104 1.93 4.72 0.13
CA GLU A 104 2.29 3.91 1.28
C GLU A 104 2.72 2.49 0.86
N SER A 105 2.01 1.89 -0.11
CA SER A 105 2.35 0.57 -0.64
C SER A 105 3.70 0.59 -1.37
N ALA A 106 3.95 1.61 -2.16
CA ALA A 106 5.23 1.78 -2.85
C ALA A 106 6.38 1.95 -1.86
N ILE A 107 6.20 2.77 -0.82
CA ILE A 107 7.18 2.98 0.25
C ILE A 107 7.46 1.68 1.00
N ALA A 108 6.44 0.94 1.39
CA ALA A 108 6.61 -0.34 2.10
C ALA A 108 7.42 -1.35 1.27
N GLN A 109 7.18 -1.40 -0.04
CA GLN A 109 7.94 -2.27 -0.93
C GLN A 109 9.39 -1.81 -1.10
N LEU A 110 9.63 -0.51 -1.28
CA LEU A 110 10.98 0.03 -1.42
C LEU A 110 11.82 -0.15 -0.15
N THR A 111 11.24 0.05 1.02
CA THR A 111 11.92 -0.10 2.30
C THR A 111 12.25 -1.55 2.64
N SER A 112 11.72 -2.53 1.89
CA SER A 112 12.13 -3.93 2.00
C SER A 112 13.51 -4.21 1.37
N TYR A 113 14.01 -3.33 0.51
CA TYR A 113 15.35 -3.45 -0.07
C TYR A 113 16.41 -3.00 0.92
N GLN A 114 17.43 -3.82 1.11
CA GLN A 114 18.53 -3.49 2.03
C GLN A 114 19.35 -2.28 1.58
N GLU A 115 19.32 -1.96 0.30
CA GLU A 115 19.99 -0.82 -0.33
C GLU A 115 19.31 0.51 -0.05
N VAL A 116 18.01 0.50 0.29
CA VAL A 116 17.25 1.70 0.60
C VAL A 116 17.49 2.08 2.06
N GLU A 117 17.86 3.33 2.29
CA GLU A 117 18.00 3.90 3.63
C GLU A 117 16.64 4.31 4.18
N TYR A 118 15.86 5.05 3.37
CA TYR A 118 14.46 5.36 3.62
C TYR A 118 13.72 5.74 2.33
N ALA A 119 12.39 5.69 2.39
CA ALA A 119 11.50 6.28 1.39
C ALA A 119 10.34 6.98 2.12
N GLU A 120 9.91 8.12 1.59
CA GLU A 120 8.86 8.96 2.17
C GLU A 120 8.00 9.61 1.09
N PRO A 121 6.75 10.01 1.41
CA PRO A 121 5.93 10.80 0.49
C PRO A 121 6.57 12.14 0.18
N ASN A 122 6.40 12.65 -1.04
CA ASN A 122 6.82 14.01 -1.37
C ASN A 122 5.83 15.02 -0.78
N HIS A 123 6.17 15.60 0.38
CA HIS A 123 5.29 16.52 1.10
C HIS A 123 5.22 17.90 0.44
N ARG A 124 4.00 18.46 0.41
CA ARG A 124 3.81 19.87 0.06
C ARG A 124 4.14 20.74 1.25
N TYR A 125 5.07 21.63 1.07
CA TYR A 125 5.36 22.71 2.02
C TYR A 125 4.59 23.95 1.61
N GLU A 126 3.55 24.33 2.35
CA GLU A 126 2.93 25.63 2.20
C GLU A 126 3.68 26.64 3.08
N THR A 127 4.27 27.63 2.44
CA THR A 127 4.84 28.78 3.17
C THR A 127 3.69 29.56 3.78
N GLN A 128 3.62 29.58 5.10
CA GLN A 128 2.71 30.51 5.79
C GLN A 128 3.13 31.94 5.48
N LYS A 129 2.22 32.69 4.84
CA LYS A 129 2.35 34.13 4.63
C LYS A 129 1.91 34.88 5.86
#